data_9e464cdf527ba7204e4a4ad3efeb7292
#
_entry.id   9e464cdf527ba7204e4a4ad3efeb7292
#
_cell.length_a   1.000
_cell.length_b   1.000
_cell.length_c   1.000
_cell.angle_alpha   90.00
_cell.angle_beta   90.00
_cell.angle_gamma   90.00
#
_symmetry.space_group_name_H-M   'P 1'
#
loop_
_entity.id
_entity.type
_entity.pdbx_description
1 polymer ?
#
loop_
_entity_poly.entity_id
_entity_poly.type
_entity_poly.pdbx_seq_one_letter_code
_entity_poly.pdbx_strand_id
1 'polypeptide(L)'
;MPLPVDGPQFAYALHPLPPSRMGLRRWRWELWHGAALVAAGWRLSMEHAERAICLAASRRGHAMLGLHPLRPDRTAAGAGLAAGAPVRVDCGAFECLLEPRLPGAAGWTPAVAV
;
A
#
# COMPACT_ATOMS: atom_id res chain seq x y z
N MET A 1 8.94 -0.67 28.06
CA MET A 1 8.67 -0.01 26.77
C MET A 1 7.26 -0.32 26.34
N PRO A 2 6.43 0.68 26.08
CA PRO A 2 5.11 0.38 25.54
C PRO A 2 5.25 -0.28 24.18
N LEU A 3 4.46 -1.32 23.95
CA LEU A 3 4.37 -1.92 22.63
C LEU A 3 3.75 -0.91 21.65
N PRO A 4 4.19 -0.90 20.38
CA PRO A 4 3.53 -0.06 19.40
C PRO A 4 2.05 -0.41 19.33
N VAL A 5 1.22 0.61 19.18
CA VAL A 5 -0.21 0.42 19.04
C VAL A 5 -0.47 -0.24 17.67
N ASP A 6 -1.26 -1.31 17.67
CA ASP A 6 -1.67 -1.92 16.42
C ASP A 6 -2.54 -0.94 15.64
N GLY A 7 -2.09 -0.60 14.45
CA GLY A 7 -2.82 0.25 13.54
C GLY A 7 -3.80 -0.52 12.67
N PRO A 8 -4.43 0.18 11.72
CA PRO A 8 -5.34 -0.46 10.78
C PRO A 8 -4.65 -1.51 9.93
N GLN A 9 -5.42 -2.51 9.52
CA GLN A 9 -4.97 -3.50 8.56
C GLN A 9 -5.47 -3.09 7.18
N PHE A 10 -4.58 -3.14 6.20
CA PHE A 10 -4.91 -2.87 4.82
C PHE A 10 -4.52 -4.05 3.95
N ALA A 11 -5.17 -4.17 2.80
CA ALA A 11 -4.73 -5.05 1.74
C ALA A 11 -4.10 -4.20 0.63
N TYR A 12 -3.13 -4.75 -0.07
CA TYR A 12 -2.48 -4.03 -1.16
C TYR A 12 -2.41 -4.90 -2.41
N ALA A 13 -2.33 -4.25 -3.55
CA ALA A 13 -2.02 -4.88 -4.82
C ALA A 13 -0.89 -4.08 -5.48
N LEU A 14 0.05 -4.79 -6.07
CA LEU A 14 1.18 -4.21 -6.78
C LEU A 14 1.48 -5.08 -7.98
N HIS A 15 1.32 -4.53 -9.19
CA HIS A 15 1.52 -5.30 -10.41
C HIS A 15 1.97 -4.41 -11.55
N PRO A 16 2.73 -4.97 -12.50
CA PRO A 16 3.13 -4.23 -13.67
C PRO A 16 1.93 -3.99 -14.60
N LEU A 17 1.90 -2.83 -15.21
CA LEU A 17 0.96 -2.52 -16.28
C LEU A 17 1.60 -2.81 -17.64
N PRO A 18 0.80 -3.06 -18.68
CA PRO A 18 1.34 -3.15 -20.02
C PRO A 18 2.12 -1.88 -20.40
N PRO A 19 3.20 -1.99 -21.18
CA PRO A 19 3.94 -0.81 -21.61
C PRO A 19 3.04 0.19 -22.30
N SER A 20 3.27 1.49 -22.04
CA SER A 20 2.55 2.55 -22.73
C SER A 20 2.99 2.62 -24.20
N ARG A 21 2.29 3.43 -25.01
CA ARG A 21 2.68 3.67 -26.40
C ARG A 21 4.11 4.18 -26.54
N MET A 22 4.61 4.84 -25.51
CA MET A 22 5.98 5.35 -25.46
C MET A 22 6.98 4.35 -24.89
N GLY A 23 6.56 3.11 -24.66
CA GLY A 23 7.40 2.07 -24.11
C GLY A 23 7.70 2.21 -22.62
N LEU A 24 7.02 3.11 -21.93
CA LEU A 24 7.23 3.29 -20.50
C LEU A 24 6.57 2.16 -19.71
N ARG A 25 7.33 1.54 -18.85
CA ARG A 25 6.80 0.57 -17.89
C ARG A 25 6.25 1.31 -16.69
N ARG A 26 5.06 0.91 -16.27
CA ARG A 26 4.36 1.49 -15.13
C ARG A 26 3.99 0.39 -14.17
N TRP A 27 3.99 0.74 -12.89
CA TRP A 27 3.57 -0.16 -11.81
C TRP A 27 2.31 0.39 -11.19
N ARG A 28 1.24 -0.37 -11.26
CA ARG A 28 -0.04 -0.05 -10.62
C ARG A 28 0.03 -0.47 -9.16
N TRP A 29 -0.39 0.40 -8.27
CA TRP A 29 -0.52 0.07 -6.87
C TRP A 29 -1.92 0.41 -6.38
N GLU A 30 -2.40 -0.35 -5.40
CA GLU A 30 -3.71 -0.18 -4.80
C GLU A 30 -3.60 -0.44 -3.31
N LEU A 31 -4.36 0.33 -2.53
CA LEU A 31 -4.52 0.13 -1.10
C LEU A 31 -5.99 -0.04 -0.80
N TRP A 32 -6.32 -1.10 -0.09
CA TRP A 32 -7.68 -1.47 0.24
C TRP A 32 -7.87 -1.54 1.74
N HIS A 33 -9.03 -1.11 2.23
CA HIS A 33 -9.48 -1.31 3.60
C HIS A 33 -10.76 -2.13 3.56
N GLY A 34 -10.67 -3.42 3.90
CA GLY A 34 -11.77 -4.34 3.65
C GLY A 34 -12.09 -4.44 2.16
N ALA A 35 -13.32 -4.20 1.80
CA ALA A 35 -13.77 -4.22 0.41
C ALA A 35 -13.66 -2.86 -0.28
N ALA A 36 -13.17 -1.83 0.42
CA ALA A 36 -13.11 -0.47 -0.12
C ALA A 36 -11.70 -0.15 -0.63
N LEU A 37 -11.61 0.32 -1.88
CA LEU A 37 -10.38 0.87 -2.42
C LEU A 37 -10.20 2.28 -1.85
N VAL A 38 -9.16 2.48 -1.05
CA VAL A 38 -8.94 3.75 -0.36
C VAL A 38 -7.87 4.62 -1.01
N ALA A 39 -6.99 4.03 -1.80
CA ALA A 39 -6.00 4.78 -2.56
C ALA A 39 -5.49 3.90 -3.71
N ALA A 40 -5.09 4.54 -4.81
CA ALA A 40 -4.52 3.85 -5.94
C ALA A 40 -3.74 4.83 -6.81
N GLY A 41 -2.86 4.29 -7.63
CA GLY A 41 -2.07 5.09 -8.56
C GLY A 41 -1.12 4.22 -9.35
N TRP A 42 -0.16 4.88 -9.99
CA TRP A 42 0.91 4.17 -10.69
C TRP A 42 2.22 4.95 -10.55
N ARG A 43 3.32 4.24 -10.70
CA ARG A 43 4.66 4.82 -10.69
C ARG A 43 5.50 4.16 -11.77
N LEU A 44 6.59 4.81 -12.12
CA LEU A 44 7.50 4.32 -13.16
C LEU A 44 8.45 3.24 -12.64
N SER A 45 8.61 3.10 -11.35
CA SER A 45 9.41 2.03 -10.77
C SER A 45 8.64 1.29 -9.68
N MET A 46 8.99 0.02 -9.51
CA MET A 46 8.41 -0.82 -8.47
C MET A 46 8.68 -0.25 -7.07
N GLU A 47 9.89 0.25 -6.84
CA GLU A 47 10.26 0.81 -5.54
C GLU A 47 9.45 2.05 -5.20
N HIS A 48 9.23 2.91 -6.18
CA HIS A 48 8.36 4.08 -5.99
C HIS A 48 6.92 3.69 -5.73
N ALA A 49 6.44 2.64 -6.37
CA ALA A 49 5.08 2.12 -6.13
C ALA A 49 4.96 1.52 -4.72
N GLU A 50 5.96 0.76 -4.27
CA GLU A 50 6.00 0.25 -2.90
C GLU A 50 5.96 1.39 -1.89
N ARG A 51 6.76 2.43 -2.12
CA ARG A 51 6.78 3.60 -1.25
C ARG A 51 5.42 4.31 -1.24
N ALA A 52 4.78 4.42 -2.40
CA ALA A 52 3.45 5.03 -2.48
C ALA A 52 2.41 4.26 -1.66
N ILE A 53 2.47 2.94 -1.65
CA ILE A 53 1.60 2.10 -0.81
C ILE A 53 1.84 2.42 0.67
N CYS A 54 3.09 2.43 1.10
CA CYS A 54 3.43 2.70 2.50
C CYS A 54 2.99 4.10 2.94
N LEU A 55 3.20 5.10 2.10
CA LEU A 55 2.77 6.47 2.40
C LEU A 55 1.24 6.59 2.47
N ALA A 56 0.54 5.93 1.56
CA ALA A 56 -0.92 5.93 1.56
C ALA A 56 -1.47 5.25 2.82
N ALA A 57 -0.88 4.12 3.22
CA ALA A 57 -1.26 3.42 4.44
C ALA A 57 -1.03 4.28 5.68
N SER A 58 0.12 4.96 5.74
CA SER A 58 0.42 5.86 6.86
C SER A 58 -0.58 7.01 6.94
N ARG A 59 -0.85 7.68 5.83
CA ARG A 59 -1.81 8.78 5.79
C ARG A 59 -3.20 8.34 6.20
N ARG A 60 -3.65 7.22 5.65
CA ARG A 60 -4.98 6.71 5.94
C ARG A 60 -5.09 6.26 7.39
N GLY A 61 -4.06 5.58 7.91
CA GLY A 61 -4.02 5.15 9.30
C GLY A 61 -4.05 6.32 10.26
N HIS A 62 -3.28 7.38 10.00
CA HIS A 62 -3.30 8.58 10.82
C HIS A 62 -4.70 9.23 10.82
N ALA A 63 -5.33 9.32 9.65
CA ALA A 63 -6.68 9.88 9.55
C ALA A 63 -7.69 9.06 10.33
N MET A 64 -7.61 7.73 10.26
CA MET A 64 -8.54 6.84 10.97
C MET A 64 -8.37 6.93 12.49
N LEU A 65 -7.16 7.20 12.97
CA LEU A 65 -6.87 7.32 14.39
C LEU A 65 -6.96 8.76 14.91
N GLY A 66 -7.30 9.72 14.04
CA GLY A 66 -7.38 11.12 14.42
C GLY A 66 -6.03 11.75 14.71
N LEU A 67 -4.95 11.22 14.13
CA LEU A 67 -3.60 11.71 14.32
C LEU A 67 -3.14 12.57 13.16
N HIS A 68 -2.17 13.45 13.42
CA HIS A 68 -1.53 14.21 12.35
C HIS A 68 -0.56 13.31 11.59
N PRO A 69 -0.59 13.31 10.24
CA PRO A 69 0.33 12.51 9.46
C PRO A 69 1.78 12.91 9.71
N LEU A 70 2.65 11.91 9.78
CA LEU A 70 4.08 12.14 9.81
C LEU A 70 4.56 12.62 8.44
N ARG A 71 5.77 13.19 8.42
CA ARG A 71 6.43 13.51 7.17
C ARG A 71 6.63 12.22 6.37
N PRO A 72 6.46 12.28 5.04
CA PRO A 72 6.59 11.09 4.21
C PRO A 72 7.93 10.37 4.31
N ASP A 73 8.99 11.11 4.57
CA ASP A 73 10.35 10.56 4.70
C ASP A 73 10.55 9.74 5.98
N ARG A 74 9.63 9.83 6.93
CA ARG A 74 9.69 9.06 8.17
C ARG A 74 8.93 7.76 8.13
N THR A 75 8.13 7.53 7.11
CA THR A 75 7.45 6.27 6.93
C THR A 75 8.42 5.26 6.33
N ALA A 76 8.71 4.20 7.07
CA ALA A 76 9.58 3.16 6.57
C ALA A 76 8.95 2.45 5.38
N ALA A 77 9.74 2.23 4.34
CA ALA A 77 9.29 1.41 3.23
C ALA A 77 9.23 -0.05 3.66
N GLY A 78 8.13 -0.71 3.36
CA GLY A 78 7.96 -2.12 3.69
C GLY A 78 8.75 -3.00 2.73
N ALA A 79 9.66 -3.81 3.25
CA ALA A 79 10.30 -4.85 2.46
C ALA A 79 9.31 -5.99 2.22
N GLY A 80 9.32 -6.56 1.02
CA GLY A 80 8.51 -7.72 0.70
C GLY A 80 7.20 -7.44 -0.03
N LEU A 81 6.81 -6.18 -0.24
CA LEU A 81 5.60 -5.85 -1.00
C LEU A 81 5.67 -6.42 -2.42
N ALA A 82 6.81 -6.29 -3.07
CA ALA A 82 7.00 -6.81 -4.41
C ALA A 82 6.94 -8.35 -4.46
N ALA A 83 7.29 -9.01 -3.38
CA ALA A 83 7.22 -10.46 -3.28
C ALA A 83 5.81 -10.96 -2.92
N GLY A 84 4.87 -10.05 -2.69
CA GLY A 84 3.51 -10.42 -2.30
C GLY A 84 3.42 -10.96 -0.88
N ALA A 85 4.30 -10.52 0.01
CA ALA A 85 4.32 -10.96 1.40
C ALA A 85 3.55 -10.00 2.29
N PRO A 86 3.02 -10.46 3.45
CA PRO A 86 2.51 -9.54 4.47
C PRO A 86 3.66 -8.69 5.01
N VAL A 87 3.40 -7.40 5.18
CA VAL A 87 4.42 -6.44 5.60
C VAL A 87 3.88 -5.56 6.70
N ARG A 88 4.71 -5.32 7.73
CA ARG A 88 4.41 -4.33 8.76
C ARG A 88 5.11 -3.04 8.43
N VAL A 89 4.38 -1.93 8.48
CA VAL A 89 4.91 -0.60 8.19
C VAL A 89 4.87 0.22 9.45
N ASP A 90 6.04 0.72 9.85
CA ASP A 90 6.16 1.62 10.98
C ASP A 90 5.70 3.01 10.55
N CYS A 91 4.62 3.48 11.15
CA CYS A 91 4.04 4.79 10.87
C CYS A 91 4.32 5.79 11.99
N GLY A 92 5.22 5.46 12.91
CA GLY A 92 5.58 6.29 14.06
C GLY A 92 4.74 5.98 15.28
N ALA A 93 3.51 6.47 15.35
CA ALA A 93 2.63 6.25 16.49
C ALA A 93 1.97 4.87 16.49
N PHE A 94 2.01 4.16 15.37
CA PHE A 94 1.37 2.85 15.19
C PHE A 94 2.06 2.09 14.08
N GLU A 95 1.77 0.81 13.98
CA GLU A 95 2.16 -0.03 12.85
C GLU A 95 0.95 -0.41 12.04
N CYS A 96 1.06 -0.33 10.71
CA CYS A 96 0.06 -0.87 9.80
C CYS A 96 0.48 -2.26 9.34
N LEU A 97 -0.46 -3.18 9.27
CA LEU A 97 -0.25 -4.46 8.64
C LEU A 97 -0.79 -4.38 7.21
N LEU A 98 0.07 -4.67 6.24
CA LEU A 98 -0.27 -4.72 4.83
C LEU A 98 -0.26 -6.17 4.38
N GLU A 99 -1.39 -6.67 3.91
CA GLU A 99 -1.52 -8.02 3.39
C GLU A 99 -1.78 -7.99 1.89
N PRO A 100 -1.19 -8.92 1.13
CA PRO A 100 -1.48 -8.97 -0.30
C PRO A 100 -2.95 -9.30 -0.55
N ARG A 101 -3.56 -8.57 -1.46
CA ARG A 101 -4.93 -8.83 -1.85
C ARG A 101 -4.93 -9.88 -2.95
N LEU A 102 -5.43 -11.07 -2.62
CA LEU A 102 -5.40 -12.20 -3.53
C LEU A 102 -6.60 -12.20 -4.47
N PRO A 103 -6.46 -12.75 -5.68
CA PRO A 103 -7.58 -12.97 -6.57
C PRO A 103 -8.68 -13.77 -5.87
N GLY A 104 -9.93 -13.36 -6.05
CA GLY A 104 -11.06 -14.02 -5.43
C GLY A 104 -11.42 -13.51 -4.04
N ALA A 105 -10.63 -12.61 -3.44
CA ALA A 105 -11.01 -11.96 -2.20
C ALA A 105 -12.26 -11.11 -2.41
N ALA A 106 -13.10 -11.00 -1.37
CA ALA A 106 -14.32 -10.22 -1.44
C ALA A 106 -14.02 -8.77 -1.88
N GLY A 107 -14.76 -8.27 -2.86
CA GLY A 107 -14.57 -6.94 -3.40
C GLY A 107 -13.34 -6.76 -4.29
N TRP A 108 -12.56 -7.82 -4.49
CA TRP A 108 -11.35 -7.74 -5.30
C TRP A 108 -11.68 -7.94 -6.78
N THR A 109 -11.25 -7.00 -7.59
CA THR A 109 -11.28 -7.14 -9.05
C THR A 109 -9.86 -6.93 -9.58
N PRO A 110 -9.34 -7.83 -10.44
CA PRO A 110 -8.01 -7.62 -11.00
C PRO A 110 -7.99 -6.33 -11.81
N ALA A 111 -7.05 -5.45 -11.50
CA ALA A 111 -6.92 -4.19 -12.23
C ALA A 111 -6.49 -4.42 -13.68
N VAL A 112 -6.12 -5.62 -14.01
CA VAL A 112 -5.73 -6.05 -15.35
C VAL A 112 -6.78 -6.89 -16.05
N ALA A 113 -7.99 -6.92 -15.53
CA ALA A 113 -9.10 -7.53 -16.27
C ALA A 113 -9.42 -6.69 -17.50
N VAL A 114 -8.45 -6.41 -18.27
CA VAL A 114 -8.54 -5.56 -19.45
C VAL A 114 -8.03 -6.33 -20.63
#